data_33fccda1bb467188e3517055020ca401
#
_entry.id   33fccda1bb467188e3517055020ca401
#
_cell.length_a   1.000
_cell.length_b   1.000
_cell.length_c   1.000
_cell.angle_alpha   90.00
_cell.angle_beta   90.00
_cell.angle_gamma   90.00
#
_symmetry.space_group_name_H-M   'P 1'
#
loop_
_entity.id
_entity.type
_entity.pdbx_description
1 polymer ?
#
loop_
_entity_poly.entity_id
_entity_poly.type
_entity_poly.pdbx_seq_one_letter_code
_entity_poly.pdbx_strand_id
1 'polypeptide(L)'
;SEEKDTVLTPTIPTCIPEGYTETDRRDSPLFCEIFYENNAGEQLIWEQMLISANNALTLVLDNEYDAEEERVIGGHIATVYTYVDGYAMAYYEADNYVYVITADHMTAEEMFQLIASMDI
;
A
#
# COMPACT_ATOMS: atom_id res chain seq x y z
N SER A 1 -2.04 -19.58 22.51
CA SER A 1 -2.93 -20.03 21.49
C SER A 1 -2.73 -19.29 20.19
N GLU A 2 -3.20 -19.89 19.14
CA GLU A 2 -2.97 -19.40 17.80
C GLU A 2 -3.78 -18.16 17.45
N GLU A 3 -4.83 -17.87 18.21
CA GLU A 3 -5.69 -16.74 17.89
C GLU A 3 -4.95 -15.40 17.89
N LYS A 4 -3.96 -15.26 18.75
CA LYS A 4 -3.22 -14.00 18.81
C LYS A 4 -2.40 -13.75 17.55
N ASP A 5 -2.12 -14.80 16.78
CA ASP A 5 -1.36 -14.65 15.56
C ASP A 5 -2.18 -14.10 14.42
N THR A 6 -3.50 -13.96 14.62
CA THR A 6 -4.37 -13.43 13.58
C THR A 6 -4.64 -11.93 13.75
N VAL A 7 -4.02 -11.31 14.75
CA VAL A 7 -4.20 -9.89 14.99
C VAL A 7 -3.15 -9.12 14.20
N LEU A 8 -3.62 -8.17 13.39
CA LEU A 8 -2.77 -7.37 12.53
C LEU A 8 -1.98 -6.35 13.35
N THR A 9 -0.68 -6.25 13.09
CA THR A 9 0.17 -5.22 13.65
C THR A 9 0.54 -4.25 12.54
N PRO A 10 0.05 -3.01 12.58
CA PRO A 10 0.32 -2.07 11.49
C PRO A 10 1.80 -1.75 11.32
N THR A 11 2.24 -1.72 10.07
CA THR A 11 3.61 -1.39 9.69
C THR A 11 3.57 -0.14 8.81
N ILE A 12 3.20 0.97 9.40
CA ILE A 12 2.87 2.20 8.69
C ILE A 12 4.11 2.79 8.06
N PRO A 13 4.03 3.29 6.81
CA PRO A 13 5.16 3.96 6.19
C PRO A 13 5.59 5.17 7.00
N THR A 14 6.91 5.37 7.10
CA THR A 14 7.45 6.52 7.83
C THR A 14 7.89 7.64 6.89
N CYS A 15 7.86 7.41 5.57
CA CYS A 15 8.31 8.38 4.58
C CYS A 15 7.13 8.80 3.69
N ILE A 16 6.14 9.45 4.30
CA ILE A 16 5.00 9.97 3.56
C ILE A 16 5.45 11.22 2.81
N PRO A 17 5.12 11.36 1.52
CA PRO A 17 5.57 12.53 0.76
C PRO A 17 5.12 13.83 1.40
N GLU A 18 5.97 14.84 1.24
CA GLU A 18 5.69 16.15 1.82
C GLU A 18 4.38 16.71 1.29
N GLY A 19 3.61 17.32 2.17
CA GLY A 19 2.34 17.92 1.79
C GLY A 19 1.13 17.03 2.04
N TYR A 20 1.34 15.75 2.29
CA TYR A 20 0.24 14.84 2.59
C TYR A 20 0.01 14.78 4.09
N THR A 21 -1.27 14.79 4.49
CA THR A 21 -1.65 14.61 5.89
C THR A 21 -2.72 13.54 5.98
N GLU A 22 -2.72 12.83 7.09
CA GLU A 22 -3.71 11.78 7.32
C GLU A 22 -5.08 12.43 7.52
N THR A 23 -6.08 11.95 6.76
CA THR A 23 -7.44 12.48 6.85
C THR A 23 -8.42 11.48 7.45
N ASP A 24 -8.11 10.19 7.39
CA ASP A 24 -9.01 9.17 7.91
C ASP A 24 -8.23 7.90 8.13
N ARG A 25 -8.77 7.03 8.98
CA ARG A 25 -8.15 5.75 9.27
C ARG A 25 -9.24 4.75 9.63
N ARG A 26 -9.08 3.52 9.12
CA ARG A 26 -9.99 2.44 9.44
C ARG A 26 -9.17 1.26 9.95
N ASP A 27 -9.48 0.81 11.15
CA ASP A 27 -8.78 -0.30 11.78
C ASP A 27 -9.75 -1.43 12.08
N SER A 28 -9.30 -2.64 11.86
CA SER A 28 -10.00 -3.84 12.29
C SER A 28 -8.95 -4.88 12.64
N PRO A 29 -9.33 -5.99 13.27
CA PRO A 29 -8.35 -7.03 13.54
C PRO A 29 -7.72 -7.62 12.28
N LEU A 30 -8.37 -7.46 11.11
CA LEU A 30 -7.91 -8.08 9.88
C LEU A 30 -7.26 -7.12 8.90
N PHE A 31 -7.47 -5.80 9.09
CA PHE A 31 -6.89 -4.84 8.16
C PHE A 31 -6.73 -3.48 8.82
N CYS A 32 -5.84 -2.67 8.23
CA CYS A 32 -5.64 -1.28 8.61
C CYS A 32 -5.55 -0.47 7.33
N GLU A 33 -6.32 0.61 7.25
CA GLU A 33 -6.37 1.45 6.06
C GLU A 33 -6.23 2.90 6.49
N ILE A 34 -5.30 3.62 5.87
CA ILE A 34 -5.04 5.02 6.21
C ILE A 34 -5.16 5.85 4.94
N PHE A 35 -5.93 6.93 5.04
CA PHE A 35 -6.16 7.86 3.95
C PHE A 35 -5.37 9.13 4.18
N TYR A 36 -4.65 9.58 3.17
CA TYR A 36 -3.88 10.83 3.19
C TYR A 36 -4.34 11.70 2.03
N GLU A 37 -4.21 13.00 2.23
CA GLU A 37 -4.58 13.95 1.18
C GLU A 37 -3.64 15.15 1.25
N ASN A 38 -3.30 15.70 0.08
CA ASN A 38 -2.46 16.89 0.01
C ASN A 38 -3.30 18.12 -0.30
N ASN A 39 -2.64 19.30 -0.39
CA ASN A 39 -3.36 20.55 -0.60
C ASN A 39 -4.03 20.64 -1.97
N ALA A 40 -3.61 19.84 -2.92
CA ALA A 40 -4.21 19.79 -4.23
C ALA A 40 -5.43 18.86 -4.29
N GLY A 41 -5.78 18.24 -3.17
CA GLY A 41 -6.88 17.29 -3.14
C GLY A 41 -6.53 15.92 -3.64
N GLU A 42 -5.26 15.65 -3.88
CA GLU A 42 -4.81 14.34 -4.34
C GLU A 42 -4.73 13.39 -3.16
N GLN A 43 -5.15 12.16 -3.39
CA GLN A 43 -5.26 11.16 -2.31
C GLN A 43 -4.17 10.11 -2.43
N LEU A 44 -3.77 9.62 -1.27
CA LEU A 44 -2.86 8.49 -1.12
C LEU A 44 -3.50 7.57 -0.10
N ILE A 45 -3.66 6.30 -0.45
CA ILE A 45 -4.30 5.32 0.43
C ILE A 45 -3.32 4.18 0.66
N TRP A 46 -3.04 3.90 1.93
CA TRP A 46 -2.21 2.78 2.33
C TRP A 46 -3.07 1.76 3.04
N GLU A 47 -2.98 0.50 2.60
CA GLU A 47 -3.78 -0.56 3.19
C GLU A 47 -2.91 -1.77 3.48
N GLN A 48 -3.09 -2.34 4.67
CA GLN A 48 -2.42 -3.56 5.10
C GLN A 48 -3.48 -4.54 5.57
N MET A 49 -3.36 -5.80 5.15
CA MET A 49 -4.30 -6.81 5.59
C MET A 49 -3.59 -8.13 5.78
N LEU A 50 -4.18 -9.00 6.59
CA LEU A 50 -3.67 -10.35 6.77
C LEU A 50 -3.89 -11.16 5.50
N ILE A 51 -2.93 -12.02 5.17
CA ILE A 51 -3.05 -12.86 3.98
C ILE A 51 -4.29 -13.73 4.05
N SER A 52 -4.62 -14.22 5.25
CA SER A 52 -5.82 -15.06 5.41
C SER A 52 -7.09 -14.29 5.06
N ALA A 53 -7.12 -12.98 5.31
CA ALA A 53 -8.27 -12.16 4.95
C ALA A 53 -8.26 -11.83 3.47
N ASN A 54 -7.09 -11.88 2.85
CA ASN A 54 -6.94 -11.57 1.43
C ASN A 54 -7.68 -12.55 0.53
N ASN A 55 -8.00 -13.73 1.05
CA ASN A 55 -8.76 -14.70 0.27
C ASN A 55 -10.11 -14.17 -0.17
N ALA A 56 -10.67 -13.22 0.57
CA ALA A 56 -11.95 -12.62 0.22
C ALA A 56 -11.77 -11.36 -0.61
N LEU A 57 -10.55 -10.93 -0.83
CA LEU A 57 -10.27 -9.72 -1.58
C LEU A 57 -10.02 -10.07 -3.03
N THR A 58 -10.76 -9.42 -3.92
CA THR A 58 -10.49 -9.51 -5.34
C THR A 58 -9.77 -8.24 -5.74
N LEU A 59 -8.48 -8.38 -6.04
CA LEU A 59 -7.72 -7.23 -6.51
C LEU A 59 -8.07 -7.03 -7.98
N VAL A 60 -8.85 -5.98 -8.24
CA VAL A 60 -9.24 -5.63 -9.60
C VAL A 60 -8.16 -4.73 -10.16
N LEU A 61 -7.34 -5.29 -11.03
CA LEU A 61 -6.30 -4.56 -11.70
C LEU A 61 -6.79 -4.15 -13.08
N ASP A 62 -6.80 -2.83 -13.32
CA ASP A 62 -7.12 -2.31 -14.63
C ASP A 62 -5.96 -2.65 -15.57
N ASN A 63 -6.26 -3.39 -16.63
CA ASN A 63 -5.23 -3.83 -17.57
C ASN A 63 -4.69 -2.71 -18.45
N GLU A 64 -5.17 -1.49 -18.25
CA GLU A 64 -4.75 -0.36 -19.08
C GLU A 64 -3.64 0.45 -18.47
N TYR A 65 -2.89 -0.14 -17.55
CA TYR A 65 -1.72 0.55 -17.01
C TYR A 65 -0.66 0.70 -18.10
N ASP A 66 0.14 1.78 -17.97
CA ASP A 66 1.14 2.11 -18.96
C ASP A 66 2.49 1.48 -18.66
N ALA A 67 2.79 1.27 -17.39
CA ALA A 67 4.08 0.70 -17.00
C ALA A 67 3.91 -0.15 -15.75
N GLU A 68 4.72 -1.20 -15.68
CA GLU A 68 4.80 -2.09 -14.54
C GLU A 68 6.26 -2.24 -14.17
N GLU A 69 6.58 -2.07 -12.90
CA GLU A 69 7.95 -2.16 -12.44
C GLU A 69 8.00 -3.00 -11.17
N GLU A 70 9.02 -3.87 -11.06
CA GLU A 70 9.21 -4.71 -9.89
C GLU A 70 10.54 -4.39 -9.24
N ARG A 71 10.57 -4.50 -7.92
CA ARG A 71 11.79 -4.26 -7.15
C ARG A 71 11.75 -5.15 -5.92
N VAL A 72 12.92 -5.68 -5.53
CA VAL A 72 13.01 -6.48 -4.31
C VAL A 72 13.29 -5.53 -3.14
N ILE A 73 12.41 -5.55 -2.14
CA ILE A 73 12.54 -4.72 -0.96
C ILE A 73 12.39 -5.62 0.26
N GLY A 74 13.42 -5.66 1.11
CA GLY A 74 13.37 -6.50 2.30
C GLY A 74 13.24 -7.97 2.00
N GLY A 75 13.72 -8.40 0.83
CA GLY A 75 13.64 -9.81 0.45
C GLY A 75 12.34 -10.20 -0.23
N HIS A 76 11.44 -9.26 -0.46
CA HIS A 76 10.13 -9.53 -1.08
C HIS A 76 9.93 -8.64 -2.30
N ILE A 77 9.15 -9.11 -3.25
CA ILE A 77 8.92 -8.38 -4.50
C ILE A 77 7.82 -7.35 -4.30
N ALA A 78 8.14 -6.10 -4.64
CA ALA A 78 7.17 -5.02 -4.71
C ALA A 78 6.88 -4.73 -6.18
N THR A 79 5.61 -4.61 -6.53
CA THR A 79 5.20 -4.33 -7.91
C THR A 79 4.44 -3.01 -7.94
N VAL A 80 4.81 -2.14 -8.86
CA VAL A 80 4.16 -0.83 -9.01
C VAL A 80 3.65 -0.70 -10.43
N TYR A 81 2.39 -0.32 -10.56
CA TYR A 81 1.72 -0.04 -11.83
C TYR A 81 1.49 1.46 -11.91
N THR A 82 1.85 2.06 -13.03
CA THR A 82 1.64 3.50 -13.24
C THR A 82 0.82 3.71 -14.51
N TYR A 83 0.03 4.77 -14.49
CA TYR A 83 -0.92 5.09 -15.55
C TYR A 83 -0.58 6.47 -16.12
N VAL A 84 -1.03 6.71 -17.34
CA VAL A 84 -0.66 7.91 -18.07
C VAL A 84 -1.13 9.18 -17.37
N ASP A 85 -2.23 9.10 -16.61
CA ASP A 85 -2.76 10.26 -15.89
C ASP A 85 -2.07 10.51 -14.55
N GLY A 86 -1.07 9.70 -14.21
CA GLY A 86 -0.32 9.86 -12.96
C GLY A 86 -0.77 8.94 -11.85
N TYR A 87 -1.89 8.27 -11.99
CA TYR A 87 -2.33 7.31 -10.98
C TYR A 87 -1.32 6.18 -10.83
N ALA A 88 -1.14 5.71 -9.62
CA ALA A 88 -0.20 4.63 -9.33
C ALA A 88 -0.79 3.67 -8.30
N MET A 89 -0.44 2.40 -8.44
CA MET A 89 -0.85 1.37 -7.50
C MET A 89 0.33 0.47 -7.21
N ALA A 90 0.56 0.18 -5.93
CA ALA A 90 1.62 -0.72 -5.51
C ALA A 90 1.03 -1.92 -4.80
N TYR A 91 1.65 -3.07 -5.03
CA TYR A 91 1.28 -4.31 -4.38
C TYR A 91 2.54 -4.93 -3.78
N TYR A 92 2.45 -5.31 -2.50
CA TYR A 92 3.61 -5.84 -1.78
C TYR A 92 3.11 -6.89 -0.79
N GLU A 93 3.77 -8.04 -0.79
CA GLU A 93 3.39 -9.13 0.10
C GLU A 93 4.61 -9.52 0.91
N ALA A 94 4.51 -9.46 2.23
CA ALA A 94 5.63 -9.78 3.11
C ALA A 94 5.09 -10.39 4.39
N ASP A 95 5.74 -11.47 4.82
CA ASP A 95 5.36 -12.20 6.01
C ASP A 95 3.92 -12.66 5.90
N ASN A 96 3.05 -12.24 6.81
CA ASN A 96 1.65 -12.64 6.78
C ASN A 96 0.74 -11.52 6.27
N TYR A 97 1.32 -10.52 5.61
CA TYR A 97 0.57 -9.33 5.25
C TYR A 97 0.61 -9.06 3.76
N VAL A 98 -0.47 -8.48 3.28
CA VAL A 98 -0.57 -7.92 1.93
C VAL A 98 -0.74 -6.42 2.08
N TYR A 99 0.03 -5.67 1.30
CA TYR A 99 -0.03 -4.21 1.30
C TYR A 99 -0.46 -3.74 -0.07
N VAL A 100 -1.44 -2.84 -0.10
CA VAL A 100 -1.88 -2.20 -1.34
C VAL A 100 -1.84 -0.70 -1.11
N ILE A 101 -1.15 0.01 -2.00
CA ILE A 101 -1.02 1.46 -1.91
C ILE A 101 -1.49 2.05 -3.22
N THR A 102 -2.40 3.02 -3.15
CA THR A 102 -2.88 3.70 -4.35
C THR A 102 -2.71 5.20 -4.18
N ALA A 103 -2.45 5.90 -5.27
CA ALA A 103 -2.26 7.34 -5.23
C ALA A 103 -2.76 7.94 -6.52
N ASP A 104 -3.40 9.12 -6.40
CA ASP A 104 -3.90 9.84 -7.57
C ASP A 104 -2.76 10.31 -8.47
N HIS A 105 -1.62 10.67 -7.87
CA HIS A 105 -0.50 11.20 -8.64
C HIS A 105 0.79 10.91 -7.90
N MET A 106 1.52 9.89 -8.36
CA MET A 106 2.75 9.48 -7.70
C MET A 106 3.60 8.70 -8.68
N THR A 107 4.93 8.86 -8.58
CA THR A 107 5.85 8.11 -9.43
C THR A 107 6.10 6.73 -8.85
N ALA A 108 6.59 5.82 -9.68
CA ALA A 108 6.96 4.49 -9.21
C ALA A 108 8.03 4.57 -8.12
N GLU A 109 9.00 5.48 -8.29
CA GLU A 109 10.07 5.63 -7.32
C GLU A 109 9.52 6.04 -5.96
N GLU A 110 8.56 6.96 -5.94
CA GLU A 110 7.94 7.38 -4.68
C GLU A 110 7.18 6.23 -4.02
N MET A 111 6.51 5.41 -4.83
CA MET A 111 5.82 4.23 -4.29
C MET A 111 6.80 3.24 -3.66
N PHE A 112 7.92 2.98 -4.33
CA PHE A 112 8.93 2.08 -3.77
C PHE A 112 9.52 2.64 -2.49
N GLN A 113 9.70 3.95 -2.40
CA GLN A 113 10.21 4.57 -1.18
C GLN A 113 9.23 4.43 -0.03
N LEU A 114 7.93 4.54 -0.31
CA LEU A 114 6.92 4.30 0.71
C LEU A 114 7.03 2.89 1.27
N ILE A 115 7.13 1.91 0.39
CA ILE A 115 7.23 0.51 0.81
C ILE A 115 8.50 0.29 1.62
N ALA A 116 9.61 0.85 1.15
CA ALA A 116 10.89 0.69 1.84
C ALA A 116 10.89 1.35 3.22
N SER A 117 10.01 2.32 3.43
CA SER A 117 9.93 3.03 4.71
C SER A 117 9.07 2.30 5.72
N MET A 118 8.33 1.28 5.30
CA MET A 118 7.63 0.42 6.23
C MET A 118 8.68 -0.44 6.92
N ASP A 119 8.60 -0.53 8.23
CA ASP A 119 9.60 -1.27 9.00
C ASP A 119 9.23 -2.75 9.01
N ILE A 120 9.58 -3.44 7.95
CA ILE A 120 9.25 -4.85 7.77
C ILE A 120 10.48 -5.71 7.96
#